data_b08d85e9ea4a62f460d6cf0bca702c11
#
_entry.id   b08d85e9ea4a62f460d6cf0bca702c11
#
_cell.length_a   1.000
_cell.length_b   1.000
_cell.length_c   1.000
_cell.angle_alpha   90.00
_cell.angle_beta   90.00
_cell.angle_gamma   90.00
#
_symmetry.space_group_name_H-M   'P 1'
#
loop_
_entity.id
_entity.type
_entity.pdbx_description
1 polymer ?
#
loop_
_entity_poly.entity_id
_entity_poly.type
_entity_poly.pdbx_seq_one_letter_code
_entity_poly.pdbx_strand_id
1 'polypeptide(L)'
;MDTRISGKTRLLGVFGTPIKHSGSPIMYNFCFDYYGIDCAYLAFDTDASQVKDSLAAMRRLNMRGANVTMPCKQEVCRNMDKLSDAARFVGAVNTIVNDNGVLTGHITDGMGVVLDLKDHNVSIVDKDIVLFGAGGAATAIMVQCALDGAKSITVF
;
A
#
# COMPACT_ATOMS: atom_id res chain seq x y z
N MET A 1 7.55 -24.18 -22.78
CA MET A 1 7.95 -22.79 -22.44
C MET A 1 6.90 -22.23 -21.50
N ASP A 2 7.32 -21.70 -20.39
CA ASP A 2 6.40 -20.98 -19.51
C ASP A 2 5.91 -19.72 -20.26
N THR A 3 4.62 -19.70 -20.61
CA THR A 3 3.99 -18.63 -21.39
C THR A 3 3.30 -17.60 -20.51
N ARG A 4 3.62 -17.57 -19.21
CA ARG A 4 2.97 -16.70 -18.23
C ARG A 4 3.14 -15.22 -18.54
N ILE A 5 4.29 -14.79 -19.05
CA ILE A 5 4.55 -13.39 -19.39
C ILE A 5 4.43 -13.20 -20.90
N SER A 6 3.59 -12.28 -21.32
CA SER A 6 3.33 -11.93 -22.72
C SER A 6 3.24 -10.40 -22.88
N GLY A 7 3.00 -9.93 -24.11
CA GLY A 7 2.74 -8.51 -24.37
C GLY A 7 1.45 -7.97 -23.75
N LYS A 8 0.63 -8.80 -23.15
CA LYS A 8 -0.61 -8.41 -22.45
C LYS A 8 -0.44 -8.33 -20.93
N THR A 9 0.63 -8.93 -20.41
CA THR A 9 0.90 -9.00 -18.96
C THR A 9 1.04 -7.60 -18.38
N ARG A 10 0.28 -7.32 -17.32
CA ARG A 10 0.29 -6.03 -16.65
C ARG A 10 1.40 -5.98 -15.60
N LEU A 11 2.09 -4.85 -15.52
CA LEU A 11 3.17 -4.63 -14.55
C LEU A 11 2.63 -4.03 -13.25
N LEU A 12 3.05 -4.61 -12.12
CA LEU A 12 2.93 -4.04 -10.78
C LEU A 12 4.31 -4.05 -10.12
N GLY A 13 4.43 -3.38 -8.97
CA GLY A 13 5.69 -3.43 -8.25
C GLY A 13 5.67 -2.81 -6.86
N VAL A 14 6.84 -2.74 -6.24
CA VAL A 14 7.06 -2.02 -4.99
C VAL A 14 8.17 -0.99 -5.18
N PHE A 15 7.92 0.24 -4.69
CA PHE A 15 8.88 1.34 -4.62
C PHE A 15 9.39 1.53 -3.20
N GLY A 16 10.69 1.67 -3.04
CA GLY A 16 11.36 1.93 -1.76
C GLY A 16 12.86 1.62 -1.81
N THR A 17 13.60 1.95 -0.76
CA THR A 17 15.03 1.66 -0.66
C THR A 17 15.45 1.45 0.82
N PRO A 18 16.34 0.48 1.11
CA PRO A 18 16.82 -0.60 0.25
C PRO A 18 15.72 -1.63 0.00
N ILE A 19 15.55 -2.12 -1.24
CA ILE A 19 14.39 -2.96 -1.61
C ILE A 19 14.74 -4.43 -1.90
N LYS A 20 16.02 -4.76 -2.03
CA LYS A 20 16.48 -6.10 -2.45
C LYS A 20 16.00 -7.25 -1.54
N HIS A 21 15.71 -6.97 -0.27
CA HIS A 21 15.24 -7.95 0.70
C HIS A 21 13.71 -8.13 0.70
N SER A 22 12.97 -7.41 -0.14
CA SER A 22 11.51 -7.48 -0.17
C SER A 22 11.01 -8.87 -0.61
N GLY A 23 10.15 -9.48 0.19
CA GLY A 23 9.44 -10.71 -0.15
C GLY A 23 8.22 -10.50 -1.05
N SER A 24 7.81 -9.25 -1.28
CA SER A 24 6.61 -8.94 -2.06
C SER A 24 6.63 -9.52 -3.48
N PRO A 25 7.73 -9.47 -4.25
CA PRO A 25 7.74 -10.06 -5.59
C PRO A 25 7.46 -11.57 -5.58
N ILE A 26 8.04 -12.30 -4.63
CA ILE A 26 7.81 -13.76 -4.52
C ILE A 26 6.35 -14.03 -4.19
N MET A 27 5.81 -13.35 -3.19
CA MET A 27 4.44 -13.53 -2.74
C MET A 27 3.41 -13.19 -3.83
N TYR A 28 3.51 -12.00 -4.44
CA TYR A 28 2.53 -11.58 -5.45
C TYR A 28 2.59 -12.41 -6.72
N ASN A 29 3.79 -12.74 -7.23
CA ASN A 29 3.90 -13.57 -8.42
C ASN A 29 3.38 -14.98 -8.17
N PHE A 30 3.60 -15.57 -6.99
CA PHE A 30 2.99 -16.84 -6.60
C PHE A 30 1.45 -16.74 -6.61
N CYS A 31 0.87 -15.69 -6.04
CA CYS A 31 -0.57 -15.48 -6.04
C CYS A 31 -1.12 -15.29 -7.47
N PHE A 32 -0.42 -14.56 -8.32
CA PHE A 32 -0.83 -14.35 -9.72
C PHE A 32 -0.86 -15.68 -10.48
N ASP A 33 0.14 -16.54 -10.29
CA ASP A 33 0.15 -17.87 -10.88
C ASP A 33 -1.00 -18.73 -10.36
N TYR A 34 -1.19 -18.74 -9.04
CA TYR A 34 -2.22 -19.56 -8.38
C TYR A 34 -3.65 -19.19 -8.82
N TYR A 35 -3.92 -17.90 -8.97
CA TYR A 35 -5.25 -17.38 -9.35
C TYR A 35 -5.41 -17.13 -10.85
N GLY A 36 -4.41 -17.41 -11.68
CA GLY A 36 -4.46 -17.20 -13.13
C GLY A 36 -4.55 -15.71 -13.51
N ILE A 37 -3.93 -14.82 -12.72
CA ILE A 37 -3.93 -13.37 -12.96
C ILE A 37 -2.76 -13.01 -13.86
N ASP A 38 -3.01 -12.45 -15.05
CA ASP A 38 -1.97 -12.04 -16.00
C ASP A 38 -1.29 -10.74 -15.57
N CYS A 39 -0.45 -10.85 -14.54
CA CYS A 39 0.33 -9.77 -13.97
C CYS A 39 1.75 -10.23 -13.64
N ALA A 40 2.69 -9.29 -13.62
CA ALA A 40 4.04 -9.47 -13.11
C ALA A 40 4.35 -8.41 -12.05
N TYR A 41 5.02 -8.81 -10.98
CA TYR A 41 5.35 -7.94 -9.87
C TYR A 41 6.87 -7.89 -9.66
N LEU A 42 7.43 -6.68 -9.64
CA LEU A 42 8.87 -6.44 -9.48
C LEU A 42 9.15 -5.46 -8.34
N ALA A 43 10.40 -5.45 -7.86
CA ALA A 43 10.89 -4.46 -6.90
C ALA A 43 11.72 -3.40 -7.63
N PHE A 44 11.46 -2.12 -7.31
CA PHE A 44 12.15 -0.97 -7.87
C PHE A 44 12.83 -0.19 -6.75
N ASP A 45 14.16 -0.15 -6.78
CA ASP A 45 14.95 0.60 -5.81
C ASP A 45 14.74 2.10 -6.07
N THR A 46 14.02 2.76 -5.16
CA THR A 46 13.54 4.13 -5.33
C THR A 46 13.67 4.87 -4.01
N ASP A 47 14.39 5.96 -3.98
CA ASP A 47 14.42 6.88 -2.85
C ASP A 47 13.36 7.99 -2.97
N ALA A 48 13.22 8.81 -1.91
CA ALA A 48 12.20 9.85 -1.88
C ALA A 48 12.39 10.93 -2.95
N SER A 49 13.63 11.20 -3.39
CA SER A 49 13.92 12.21 -4.42
C SER A 49 13.49 11.75 -5.82
N GLN A 50 13.42 10.44 -6.03
CA GLN A 50 13.08 9.81 -7.31
C GLN A 50 11.57 9.53 -7.47
N VAL A 51 10.77 9.80 -6.44
CA VAL A 51 9.34 9.47 -6.44
C VAL A 51 8.60 10.07 -7.65
N LYS A 52 8.84 11.35 -7.96
CA LYS A 52 8.14 12.03 -9.07
C LYS A 52 8.41 11.35 -10.41
N ASP A 53 9.67 11.00 -10.67
CA ASP A 53 10.06 10.33 -11.90
C ASP A 53 9.49 8.90 -11.96
N SER A 54 9.49 8.21 -10.83
CA SER A 54 8.90 6.87 -10.72
C SER A 54 7.39 6.88 -10.98
N LEU A 55 6.66 7.87 -10.47
CA LEU A 55 5.22 8.05 -10.75
C LEU A 55 4.96 8.43 -12.21
N ALA A 56 5.82 9.24 -12.81
CA ALA A 56 5.74 9.56 -14.24
C ALA A 56 6.00 8.30 -15.09
N ALA A 57 7.02 7.51 -14.75
CA ALA A 57 7.30 6.23 -15.40
C ALA A 57 6.13 5.24 -15.25
N MET A 58 5.53 5.15 -14.05
CA MET A 58 4.37 4.32 -13.78
C MET A 58 3.19 4.64 -14.72
N ARG A 59 2.91 5.93 -14.98
CA ARG A 59 1.89 6.35 -15.94
C ARG A 59 2.27 5.97 -17.37
N ARG A 60 3.51 6.26 -17.79
CA ARG A 60 3.98 6.01 -19.18
C ARG A 60 4.06 4.52 -19.52
N LEU A 61 4.45 3.69 -18.56
CA LEU A 61 4.52 2.23 -18.71
C LEU A 61 3.16 1.54 -18.50
N ASN A 62 2.11 2.32 -18.22
CA ASN A 62 0.78 1.80 -17.91
C ASN A 62 0.80 0.71 -16.83
N MET A 63 1.65 0.89 -15.79
CA MET A 63 1.64 -0.01 -14.65
C MET A 63 0.27 0.02 -13.98
N ARG A 64 -0.25 -1.14 -13.58
CA ARG A 64 -1.60 -1.23 -12.96
C ARG A 64 -1.64 -0.61 -11.56
N GLY A 65 -0.54 -0.70 -10.85
CA GLY A 65 -0.40 -0.19 -9.48
C GLY A 65 0.97 -0.49 -8.91
N ALA A 66 1.20 -0.01 -7.69
CA ALA A 66 2.41 -0.33 -6.95
C ALA A 66 2.16 -0.27 -5.44
N ASN A 67 2.91 -1.07 -4.69
CA ASN A 67 3.08 -0.83 -3.26
C ASN A 67 4.21 0.19 -3.04
N VAL A 68 4.19 0.82 -1.89
CA VAL A 68 5.19 1.81 -1.48
C VAL A 68 5.66 1.50 -0.07
N THR A 69 6.99 1.46 0.10
CA THR A 69 7.60 1.29 1.41
C THR A 69 8.54 2.46 1.75
N MET A 70 9.23 2.37 2.86
CA MET A 70 10.19 3.42 3.26
C MET A 70 11.28 3.64 2.19
N PRO A 71 11.73 4.88 2.03
CA PRO A 71 11.28 6.12 2.68
C PRO A 71 10.18 6.86 1.89
N CYS A 72 9.58 6.25 0.87
CA CYS A 72 8.79 6.93 -0.16
C CYS A 72 7.35 7.27 0.23
N LYS A 73 6.77 6.64 1.28
CA LYS A 73 5.32 6.71 1.60
C LYS A 73 4.75 8.13 1.69
N GLN A 74 5.48 9.07 2.32
CA GLN A 74 5.02 10.45 2.48
C GLN A 74 5.16 11.26 1.18
N GLU A 75 6.28 11.11 0.46
CA GLU A 75 6.48 11.82 -0.79
C GLU A 75 5.52 11.35 -1.88
N VAL A 76 5.23 10.05 -1.93
CA VAL A 76 4.18 9.52 -2.81
C VAL A 76 2.83 10.15 -2.47
N CYS A 77 2.46 10.26 -1.19
CA CYS A 77 1.20 10.86 -0.76
C CYS A 77 1.02 12.29 -1.31
N ARG A 78 2.09 13.10 -1.30
CA ARG A 78 2.09 14.49 -1.80
C ARG A 78 1.91 14.60 -3.32
N ASN A 79 2.16 13.51 -4.06
CA ASN A 79 2.17 13.49 -5.52
C ASN A 79 1.06 12.63 -6.13
N MET A 80 0.04 12.25 -5.35
CA MET A 80 -1.13 11.52 -5.84
C MET A 80 -2.18 12.47 -6.43
N ASP A 81 -2.90 12.00 -7.46
CA ASP A 81 -4.04 12.71 -8.01
C ASP A 81 -5.26 12.65 -7.08
N LYS A 82 -5.42 11.50 -6.39
CA LYS A 82 -6.47 11.25 -5.41
C LYS A 82 -5.91 10.49 -4.21
N LEU A 83 -6.55 10.68 -3.06
CA LEU A 83 -6.24 9.97 -1.82
C LEU A 83 -7.51 9.38 -1.21
N SER A 84 -7.40 8.17 -0.66
CA SER A 84 -8.41 7.66 0.26
C SER A 84 -8.44 8.52 1.54
N ASP A 85 -9.55 8.48 2.28
CA ASP A 85 -9.67 9.24 3.54
C ASP A 85 -8.58 8.83 4.53
N ALA A 86 -8.33 7.54 4.70
CA ALA A 86 -7.26 7.06 5.56
C ALA A 86 -5.89 7.61 5.13
N ALA A 87 -5.54 7.56 3.83
CA ALA A 87 -4.27 8.08 3.33
C ALA A 87 -4.12 9.59 3.54
N ARG A 88 -5.22 10.34 3.41
CA ARG A 88 -5.26 11.79 3.65
C ARG A 88 -5.00 12.12 5.11
N PHE A 89 -5.64 11.43 6.04
CA PHE A 89 -5.45 11.64 7.47
C PHE A 89 -4.08 11.19 7.97
N VAL A 90 -3.57 10.06 7.46
CA VAL A 90 -2.24 9.55 7.84
C VAL A 90 -1.11 10.38 7.20
N GLY A 91 -1.35 11.00 6.04
CA GLY A 91 -0.31 11.70 5.27
C GLY A 91 0.71 10.77 4.61
N ALA A 92 0.33 9.52 4.36
CA ALA A 92 1.19 8.51 3.77
C ALA A 92 0.39 7.55 2.85
N VAL A 93 1.08 7.00 1.86
CA VAL A 93 0.54 6.02 0.90
C VAL A 93 1.43 4.79 0.90
N ASN A 94 0.84 3.61 1.04
CA ASN A 94 1.55 2.33 0.84
C ASN A 94 1.06 1.55 -0.38
N THR A 95 -0.02 1.99 -1.02
CA THR A 95 -0.62 1.32 -2.18
C THR A 95 -1.11 2.38 -3.17
N ILE A 96 -0.68 2.25 -4.42
CA ILE A 96 -1.10 3.10 -5.55
C ILE A 96 -1.92 2.27 -6.52
N VAL A 97 -3.07 2.79 -6.91
CA VAL A 97 -3.88 2.25 -8.01
C VAL A 97 -3.79 3.23 -9.17
N ASN A 98 -3.50 2.71 -10.37
CA ASN A 98 -3.47 3.50 -11.60
C ASN A 98 -4.67 3.12 -12.48
N ASP A 99 -5.61 4.04 -12.59
CA ASP A 99 -6.76 3.91 -13.47
C ASP A 99 -6.60 4.90 -14.64
N ASN A 100 -6.05 4.40 -15.75
CA ASN A 100 -5.84 5.17 -16.98
C ASN A 100 -5.05 6.48 -16.78
N GLY A 101 -3.99 6.42 -15.98
CA GLY A 101 -3.12 7.55 -15.69
C GLY A 101 -3.52 8.37 -14.46
N VAL A 102 -4.70 8.16 -13.89
CA VAL A 102 -5.12 8.74 -12.60
C VAL A 102 -4.60 7.87 -11.46
N LEU A 103 -3.71 8.40 -10.66
CA LEU A 103 -3.10 7.69 -9.53
C LEU A 103 -3.87 7.98 -8.23
N THR A 104 -4.47 6.93 -7.67
CA THR A 104 -5.14 7.00 -6.37
C THR A 104 -4.28 6.34 -5.30
N GLY A 105 -3.95 7.08 -4.25
CA GLY A 105 -3.16 6.60 -3.11
C GLY A 105 -4.01 6.10 -1.96
N HIS A 106 -3.62 4.96 -1.41
CA HIS A 106 -4.24 4.33 -0.25
C HIS A 106 -3.19 4.04 0.82
N ILE A 107 -3.63 3.96 2.07
CA ILE A 107 -2.88 3.39 3.19
C ILE A 107 -3.68 2.22 3.76
N THR A 108 -3.14 1.02 3.69
CA THR A 108 -3.85 -0.21 4.02
C THR A 108 -3.32 -0.89 5.30
N ASP A 109 -2.28 -0.32 5.92
CA ASP A 109 -1.65 -0.90 7.11
C ASP A 109 -2.68 -1.03 8.26
N GLY A 110 -3.47 0.02 8.53
CA GLY A 110 -4.51 0.00 9.56
C GLY A 110 -5.66 -0.93 9.22
N MET A 111 -6.11 -0.91 7.96
CA MET A 111 -7.17 -1.82 7.49
C MET A 111 -6.77 -3.28 7.67
N GLY A 112 -5.50 -3.63 7.40
CA GLY A 112 -5.00 -4.99 7.61
C GLY A 112 -5.17 -5.45 9.05
N VAL A 113 -4.80 -4.61 10.02
CA VAL A 113 -4.97 -4.93 11.45
C VAL A 113 -6.46 -5.07 11.83
N VAL A 114 -7.33 -4.16 11.38
CA VAL A 114 -8.77 -4.23 11.71
C VAL A 114 -9.40 -5.49 11.12
N LEU A 115 -9.04 -5.87 9.90
CA LEU A 115 -9.52 -7.11 9.28
C LEU A 115 -9.01 -8.35 10.03
N ASP A 116 -7.74 -8.38 10.41
CA ASP A 116 -7.17 -9.48 11.19
C ASP A 116 -7.87 -9.66 12.55
N LEU A 117 -8.11 -8.54 13.26
CA LEU A 117 -8.90 -8.56 14.50
C LEU A 117 -10.30 -9.13 14.27
N LYS A 118 -10.97 -8.72 13.19
CA LYS A 118 -12.30 -9.20 12.84
C LYS A 118 -12.31 -10.70 12.54
N ASP A 119 -11.30 -11.22 11.84
CA ASP A 119 -11.15 -12.65 11.53
C ASP A 119 -10.96 -13.48 12.81
N HIS A 120 -10.39 -12.85 13.86
CA HIS A 120 -10.28 -13.41 15.20
C HIS A 120 -11.48 -13.10 16.11
N ASN A 121 -12.61 -12.65 15.56
CA ASN A 121 -13.83 -12.28 16.28
C ASN A 121 -13.65 -11.13 17.31
N VAL A 122 -12.69 -10.25 17.08
CA VAL A 122 -12.47 -9.04 17.89
C VAL A 122 -13.05 -7.83 17.16
N SER A 123 -14.11 -7.21 17.72
CA SER A 123 -14.69 -5.97 17.20
C SER A 123 -14.01 -4.76 17.84
N ILE A 124 -13.74 -3.74 17.04
CA ILE A 124 -13.23 -2.44 17.49
C ILE A 124 -14.34 -1.39 17.64
N VAL A 125 -15.53 -1.66 17.11
CA VAL A 125 -16.67 -0.73 17.14
C VAL A 125 -17.12 -0.50 18.58
N ASP A 126 -17.27 0.77 18.96
CA ASP A 126 -17.62 1.23 20.32
C ASP A 126 -16.66 0.75 21.43
N LYS A 127 -15.42 0.42 21.09
CA LYS A 127 -14.40 -0.02 22.04
C LYS A 127 -13.42 1.10 22.39
N ASP A 128 -12.93 1.07 23.63
CA ASP A 128 -11.78 1.86 24.07
C ASP A 128 -10.50 1.09 23.71
N ILE A 129 -9.64 1.72 22.88
CA ILE A 129 -8.42 1.11 22.33
C ILE A 129 -7.21 1.73 22.98
N VAL A 130 -6.22 0.91 23.33
CA VAL A 130 -4.92 1.35 23.81
C VAL A 130 -3.85 0.93 22.81
N LEU A 131 -3.07 1.90 22.34
CA LEU A 131 -1.95 1.71 21.43
C LEU A 131 -0.63 2.01 22.13
N PHE A 132 0.31 1.08 22.05
CA PHE A 132 1.68 1.32 22.50
C PHE A 132 2.57 1.65 21.31
N GLY A 133 3.05 2.91 21.24
CA GLY A 133 3.88 3.48 20.19
C GLY A 133 3.12 4.48 19.32
N ALA A 134 3.85 5.46 18.78
CA ALA A 134 3.33 6.57 17.97
C ALA A 134 4.01 6.65 16.59
N GLY A 135 4.57 5.55 16.07
CA GLY A 135 5.21 5.49 14.75
C GLY A 135 4.21 5.43 13.60
N GLY A 136 4.71 5.34 12.37
CA GLY A 136 3.87 5.35 11.16
C GLY A 136 2.83 4.23 11.11
N ALA A 137 3.14 3.03 11.62
CA ALA A 137 2.18 1.92 11.71
C ALA A 137 1.07 2.26 12.73
N ALA A 138 1.43 2.76 13.91
CA ALA A 138 0.46 3.16 14.93
C ALA A 138 -0.47 4.26 14.42
N THR A 139 0.05 5.26 13.70
CA THR A 139 -0.76 6.32 13.08
C THR A 139 -1.78 5.75 12.09
N ALA A 140 -1.38 4.79 11.25
CA ALA A 140 -2.29 4.18 10.29
C ALA A 140 -3.39 3.35 10.99
N ILE A 141 -3.02 2.59 12.03
CA ILE A 141 -3.96 1.81 12.84
C ILE A 141 -4.95 2.73 13.57
N MET A 142 -4.44 3.78 14.22
CA MET A 142 -5.25 4.76 14.94
C MET A 142 -6.29 5.42 14.02
N VAL A 143 -5.86 5.90 12.87
CA VAL A 143 -6.77 6.52 11.89
C VAL A 143 -7.83 5.54 11.41
N GLN A 144 -7.43 4.29 11.09
CA GLN A 144 -8.39 3.29 10.63
C GLN A 144 -9.39 2.92 11.73
N CYS A 145 -8.92 2.69 12.96
CA CYS A 145 -9.83 2.42 14.08
C CYS A 145 -10.83 3.56 14.34
N ALA A 146 -10.37 4.81 14.21
CA ALA A 146 -11.26 5.96 14.33
C ALA A 146 -12.31 6.01 13.20
N LEU A 147 -11.91 5.74 11.96
CA LEU A 147 -12.82 5.68 10.81
C LEU A 147 -13.84 4.55 10.93
N ASP A 148 -13.46 3.44 11.54
CA ASP A 148 -14.28 2.24 11.68
C ASP A 148 -15.09 2.23 13.00
N GLY A 149 -15.12 3.33 13.73
CA GLY A 149 -16.06 3.55 14.85
C GLY A 149 -15.56 3.11 16.22
N ALA A 150 -14.25 3.16 16.47
CA ALA A 150 -13.74 3.05 17.84
C ALA A 150 -14.26 4.20 18.72
N LYS A 151 -14.60 3.90 19.97
CA LYS A 151 -15.14 4.89 20.92
C LYS A 151 -14.07 5.85 21.42
N SER A 152 -12.91 5.34 21.75
CA SER A 152 -11.73 6.14 22.13
C SER A 152 -10.43 5.42 21.79
N ILE A 153 -9.35 6.21 21.60
CA ILE A 153 -8.02 5.67 21.34
C ILE A 153 -7.03 6.42 22.23
N THR A 154 -6.31 5.69 23.08
CA THR A 154 -5.23 6.21 23.93
C THR A 154 -3.90 5.70 23.41
N VAL A 155 -2.94 6.60 23.21
CA VAL A 155 -1.61 6.28 22.67
C VAL A 155 -0.54 6.57 23.75
N PHE A 156 0.38 5.61 23.93
CA PHE A 156 1.53 5.71 24.86
C PHE A 156 2.85 5.58 24.10
#